data_78f619bbfd64841a9d8e3037666fc54c
#
_entry.id   78f619bbfd64841a9d8e3037666fc54c
#
_cell.length_a   1.000
_cell.length_b   1.000
_cell.length_c   1.000
_cell.angle_alpha   90.00
_cell.angle_beta   90.00
_cell.angle_gamma   90.00
#
_symmetry.space_group_name_H-M   'P 1'
#
loop_
_entity.id
_entity.type
_entity.pdbx_description
1 polymer ?
#
loop_
_entity_poly.entity_id
_entity_poly.type
_entity_poly.pdbx_seq_one_letter_code
_entity_poly.pdbx_strand_id
1 'polypeptide(L)'
;MRQYCKKCLKVSEACYCQYIKSISNSKKIIILQHPTEVAHPLGTAKMAELTFKNIDLFVGEDFNECSRLKSLLINSRPALFKPGQESVSYEEAHIDFDTLIFLDGTWKKANKIYYMNRFLQEMPHVSFNGKYSSIYRLRKEPKENYLSTFEAILKSCEIDLNSDLSSSLKALEYIQQFQEDK
;
A
#
# COMPACT_ATOMS: atom_id res chain seq x y z
N MET A 1 -5.50 4.68 31.20
CA MET A 1 -4.40 4.51 30.20
C MET A 1 -4.99 3.88 28.95
N ARG A 2 -4.79 4.46 27.76
CA ARG A 2 -5.32 3.85 26.51
C ARG A 2 -4.58 2.56 26.22
N GLN A 3 -5.31 1.47 26.02
CA GLN A 3 -4.75 0.18 25.60
C GLN A 3 -4.63 0.13 24.09
N TYR A 4 -3.54 -0.46 23.59
CA TYR A 4 -3.27 -0.59 22.15
C TYR A 4 -3.16 -2.06 21.76
N CYS A 5 -3.73 -2.42 20.63
CA CYS A 5 -3.59 -3.75 20.05
C CYS A 5 -2.14 -3.97 19.58
N LYS A 6 -1.48 -5.04 20.03
CA LYS A 6 -0.09 -5.36 19.66
C LYS A 6 0.08 -5.74 18.19
N LYS A 7 -1.00 -6.14 17.49
CA LYS A 7 -0.96 -6.53 16.06
C LYS A 7 -1.12 -5.32 15.15
N CYS A 8 -2.27 -4.63 15.23
CA CYS A 8 -2.59 -3.52 14.32
C CYS A 8 -2.11 -2.15 14.82
N LEU A 9 -1.58 -2.06 16.04
CA LEU A 9 -1.08 -0.85 16.69
C LEU A 9 -2.13 0.25 16.91
N LYS A 10 -3.42 -0.07 16.74
CA LYS A 10 -4.52 0.87 17.02
C LYS A 10 -4.96 0.74 18.48
N VAL A 11 -5.64 1.77 19.00
CA VAL A 11 -6.32 1.67 20.29
C VAL A 11 -7.28 0.49 20.27
N SER A 12 -7.50 -0.16 21.42
CA SER A 12 -8.28 -1.41 21.50
C SER A 12 -9.67 -1.27 20.89
N GLU A 13 -10.32 -0.11 21.07
CA GLU A 13 -11.65 0.21 20.55
C GLU A 13 -11.67 0.33 19.01
N ALA A 14 -10.53 0.68 18.39
CA ALA A 14 -10.38 0.79 16.94
C ALA A 14 -9.65 -0.43 16.34
N CYS A 15 -9.57 -1.51 17.07
CA CYS A 15 -8.86 -2.71 16.62
C CYS A 15 -9.64 -3.41 15.49
N TYR A 16 -9.05 -3.43 14.29
CA TYR A 16 -9.64 -4.04 13.10
C TYR A 16 -9.17 -5.49 12.83
N CYS A 17 -8.40 -6.09 13.73
CA CYS A 17 -7.80 -7.42 13.51
C CYS A 17 -8.84 -8.52 13.24
N GLN A 18 -10.04 -8.41 13.80
CA GLN A 18 -11.13 -9.37 13.56
C GLN A 18 -11.63 -9.39 12.10
N TYR A 19 -11.39 -8.31 11.36
CA TYR A 19 -11.79 -8.19 9.96
C TYR A 19 -10.66 -8.55 8.98
N ILE A 20 -9.43 -8.80 9.50
CA ILE A 20 -8.31 -9.21 8.66
C ILE A 20 -8.50 -10.65 8.19
N LYS A 21 -8.50 -10.83 6.88
CA LYS A 21 -8.41 -12.14 6.24
C LYS A 21 -7.06 -12.25 5.55
N SER A 22 -6.35 -13.34 5.79
CA SER A 22 -5.05 -13.56 5.17
C SER A 22 -5.21 -13.93 3.70
N ILE A 23 -4.54 -13.18 2.81
CA ILE A 23 -4.52 -13.37 1.36
C ILE A 23 -3.15 -13.92 0.95
N SER A 24 -3.15 -15.02 0.19
CA SER A 24 -1.96 -15.51 -0.49
C SER A 24 -1.83 -14.81 -1.84
N ASN A 25 -0.83 -13.96 -1.95
CA ASN A 25 -0.49 -13.25 -3.18
C ASN A 25 0.76 -13.88 -3.82
N SER A 26 0.76 -14.02 -5.13
CA SER A 26 1.86 -14.61 -5.90
C SER A 26 3.04 -13.65 -6.01
N LYS A 27 2.75 -12.38 -6.27
CA LYS A 27 3.78 -11.35 -6.42
C LYS A 27 4.27 -10.85 -5.08
N LYS A 28 5.54 -10.46 -5.04
CA LYS A 28 6.12 -9.76 -3.89
C LYS A 28 5.55 -8.36 -3.80
N ILE A 29 5.06 -7.97 -2.63
CA ILE A 29 4.64 -6.60 -2.33
C ILE A 29 5.70 -5.97 -1.42
N ILE A 30 6.13 -4.77 -1.78
CA ILE A 30 7.05 -3.96 -0.98
C ILE A 30 6.38 -2.62 -0.72
N ILE A 31 6.27 -2.25 0.56
CA ILE A 31 5.80 -0.91 0.97
C ILE A 31 7.00 -0.13 1.49
N LEU A 32 7.26 1.04 0.90
CA LEU A 32 8.20 2.02 1.41
C LEU A 32 7.42 3.12 2.12
N GLN A 33 7.38 3.05 3.47
CA GLN A 33 6.58 3.92 4.30
C GLN A 33 7.40 5.07 4.86
N HIS A 34 6.90 6.29 4.72
CA HIS A 34 7.51 7.44 5.38
C HIS A 34 7.43 7.30 6.91
N PRO A 35 8.49 7.62 7.69
CA PRO A 35 8.55 7.40 9.14
C PRO A 35 7.37 8.00 9.92
N THR A 36 6.88 9.17 9.52
CA THR A 36 5.76 9.84 10.20
C THR A 36 4.40 9.18 9.97
N GLU A 37 4.30 8.21 9.04
CA GLU A 37 3.05 7.49 8.77
C GLU A 37 2.88 6.26 9.69
N VAL A 38 3.95 5.78 10.33
CA VAL A 38 3.93 4.57 11.18
C VAL A 38 2.88 4.66 12.29
N ALA A 39 2.82 5.80 12.97
CA ALA A 39 1.86 6.04 14.05
C ALA A 39 0.59 6.77 13.59
N HIS A 40 0.43 7.01 12.27
CA HIS A 40 -0.70 7.77 11.77
C HIS A 40 -2.02 7.01 12.00
N PRO A 41 -3.04 7.62 12.66
CA PRO A 41 -4.31 6.93 12.96
C PRO A 41 -4.99 6.36 11.72
N LEU A 42 -4.85 7.03 10.58
CA LEU A 42 -5.44 6.69 9.29
C LEU A 42 -4.49 5.91 8.37
N GLY A 43 -3.31 5.48 8.84
CA GLY A 43 -2.35 4.72 8.04
C GLY A 43 -2.87 3.33 7.69
N THR A 44 -2.78 2.95 6.42
CA THR A 44 -3.28 1.67 5.88
C THR A 44 -2.20 0.65 5.56
N ALA A 45 -0.91 1.04 5.60
CA ALA A 45 0.21 0.13 5.32
C ALA A 45 0.27 -1.06 6.29
N LYS A 46 0.02 -0.83 7.59
CA LYS A 46 -0.04 -1.92 8.59
C LYS A 46 -1.19 -2.89 8.34
N MET A 47 -2.31 -2.41 7.80
CA MET A 47 -3.42 -3.27 7.41
C MET A 47 -3.00 -4.18 6.24
N ALA A 48 -2.30 -3.65 5.24
CA ALA A 48 -1.76 -4.44 4.15
C ALA A 48 -0.77 -5.50 4.65
N GLU A 49 0.17 -5.12 5.52
CA GLU A 49 1.14 -6.05 6.11
C GLU A 49 0.47 -7.22 6.86
N LEU A 50 -0.67 -6.98 7.52
CA LEU A 50 -1.42 -8.02 8.22
C LEU A 50 -2.29 -8.88 7.30
N THR A 51 -2.62 -8.39 6.10
CA THR A 51 -3.52 -9.05 5.16
C THR A 51 -2.78 -9.95 4.17
N PHE A 52 -1.69 -9.47 3.59
CA PHE A 52 -0.97 -10.17 2.52
C PHE A 52 0.19 -11.01 3.06
N LYS A 53 0.38 -12.22 2.51
CA LYS A 53 1.43 -13.14 2.99
C LYS A 53 2.81 -12.81 2.43
N ASN A 54 2.88 -12.41 1.15
CA ASN A 54 4.13 -12.12 0.46
C ASN A 54 4.36 -10.61 0.40
N ILE A 55 4.57 -9.99 1.57
CA ILE A 55 4.73 -8.56 1.73
C ILE A 55 5.89 -8.22 2.65
N ASP A 56 6.61 -7.13 2.35
CA ASP A 56 7.58 -6.49 3.24
C ASP A 56 7.28 -5.00 3.37
N LEU A 57 7.39 -4.51 4.60
CA LEU A 57 7.25 -3.09 4.94
C LEU A 57 8.59 -2.53 5.40
N PHE A 58 9.06 -1.48 4.74
CA PHE A 58 10.25 -0.74 5.08
C PHE A 58 9.87 0.68 5.50
N VAL A 59 10.43 1.14 6.61
CA VAL A 59 10.19 2.49 7.14
C VAL A 59 11.44 3.33 6.94
N GLY A 60 11.32 4.43 6.22
CA GLY A 60 12.43 5.31 5.90
C GLY A 60 12.09 6.35 4.85
N GLU A 61 13.07 7.15 4.48
CA GLU A 61 13.01 8.09 3.37
C GLU A 61 14.05 7.75 2.31
N ASP A 62 15.26 7.38 2.75
CA ASP A 62 16.37 6.95 1.91
C ASP A 62 16.60 5.44 2.10
N PHE A 63 16.52 4.70 1.01
CA PHE A 63 16.68 3.25 0.96
C PHE A 63 17.89 2.82 0.11
N ASN A 64 18.69 3.78 -0.38
CA ASN A 64 19.82 3.49 -1.27
C ASN A 64 20.82 2.52 -0.66
N GLU A 65 20.99 2.51 0.66
CA GLU A 65 21.91 1.60 1.37
C GLU A 65 21.17 0.47 2.13
N CYS A 66 19.87 0.27 1.87
CA CYS A 66 19.10 -0.80 2.50
C CYS A 66 19.43 -2.17 1.87
N SER A 67 20.36 -2.91 2.46
CA SER A 67 20.82 -4.22 1.97
C SER A 67 19.68 -5.24 1.83
N ARG A 68 18.74 -5.27 2.78
CA ARG A 68 17.57 -6.15 2.72
C ARG A 68 16.66 -5.82 1.51
N LEU A 69 16.42 -4.54 1.23
CA LEU A 69 15.64 -4.13 0.07
C LEU A 69 16.39 -4.48 -1.23
N LYS A 70 17.69 -4.16 -1.30
CA LYS A 70 18.52 -4.54 -2.45
C LYS A 70 18.45 -6.05 -2.73
N SER A 71 18.56 -6.90 -1.70
CA SER A 71 18.48 -8.35 -1.85
C SER A 71 17.14 -8.85 -2.38
N LEU A 72 16.03 -8.21 -2.03
CA LEU A 72 14.70 -8.54 -2.55
C LEU A 72 14.50 -8.13 -4.02
N LEU A 73 15.24 -7.10 -4.46
CA LEU A 73 15.14 -6.59 -5.84
C LEU A 73 16.11 -7.29 -6.80
N ILE A 74 17.15 -7.97 -6.31
CA ILE A 74 18.06 -8.75 -7.15
C ILE A 74 17.26 -9.87 -7.84
N ASN A 75 17.41 -9.96 -9.16
CA ASN A 75 16.74 -10.95 -10.01
C ASN A 75 15.21 -10.85 -10.02
N SER A 76 14.63 -9.79 -9.50
CA SER A 76 13.19 -9.50 -9.61
C SER A 76 12.90 -8.61 -10.82
N ARG A 77 11.63 -8.58 -11.23
CA ARG A 77 11.09 -7.65 -12.23
C ARG A 77 10.16 -6.68 -11.52
N PRO A 78 10.74 -5.64 -10.86
CA PRO A 78 9.96 -4.73 -10.05
C PRO A 78 9.22 -3.69 -10.89
N ALA A 79 8.05 -3.25 -10.39
CA ALA A 79 7.35 -2.06 -10.86
C ALA A 79 6.95 -1.18 -9.68
N LEU A 80 7.05 0.13 -9.86
CA LEU A 80 6.59 1.12 -8.89
C LEU A 80 5.16 1.56 -9.22
N PHE A 81 4.23 1.41 -8.28
CA PHE A 81 2.91 2.01 -8.38
C PHE A 81 2.99 3.53 -8.17
N LYS A 82 3.05 4.26 -9.28
CA LYS A 82 3.15 5.71 -9.30
C LYS A 82 2.44 6.26 -10.53
N PRO A 83 1.21 6.80 -10.37
CA PRO A 83 0.51 7.44 -11.48
C PRO A 83 1.32 8.61 -12.06
N GLY A 84 1.39 8.69 -13.39
CA GLY A 84 2.12 9.73 -14.12
C GLY A 84 2.01 9.52 -15.62
N GLN A 85 2.55 10.46 -16.40
CA GLN A 85 2.49 10.40 -17.87
C GLN A 85 3.25 9.21 -18.47
N GLU A 86 4.28 8.72 -17.77
CA GLU A 86 5.13 7.61 -18.22
C GLU A 86 4.70 6.27 -17.63
N SER A 87 3.62 6.23 -16.80
CA SER A 87 3.15 4.97 -16.24
C SER A 87 2.36 4.17 -17.27
N VAL A 88 2.64 2.88 -17.33
CA VAL A 88 1.87 1.92 -18.13
C VAL A 88 0.68 1.37 -17.34
N SER A 89 -0.36 0.91 -18.04
CA SER A 89 -1.50 0.26 -17.42
C SER A 89 -1.09 -1.02 -16.71
N TYR A 90 -1.42 -1.13 -15.42
CA TYR A 90 -1.19 -2.37 -14.69
C TYR A 90 -2.08 -3.51 -15.19
N GLU A 91 -3.30 -3.22 -15.60
CA GLU A 91 -4.24 -4.19 -16.17
C GLU A 91 -3.67 -4.88 -17.42
N GLU A 92 -2.86 -4.19 -18.20
CA GLU A 92 -2.25 -4.69 -19.44
C GLU A 92 -0.89 -5.33 -19.20
N ALA A 93 -0.07 -4.74 -18.31
CA ALA A 93 1.33 -5.11 -18.12
C ALA A 93 1.59 -5.96 -16.84
N HIS A 94 0.55 -6.35 -16.09
CA HIS A 94 0.75 -7.00 -14.78
C HIS A 94 1.56 -8.30 -14.84
N ILE A 95 1.50 -9.04 -15.95
CA ILE A 95 2.25 -10.29 -16.14
C ILE A 95 3.77 -10.09 -16.27
N ASP A 96 4.22 -8.88 -16.61
CA ASP A 96 5.63 -8.57 -16.81
C ASP A 96 6.39 -8.41 -15.50
N PHE A 97 5.68 -8.22 -14.40
CA PHE A 97 6.24 -7.92 -13.09
C PHE A 97 5.97 -9.04 -12.08
N ASP A 98 6.92 -9.29 -11.19
CA ASP A 98 6.80 -10.23 -10.07
C ASP A 98 6.90 -9.54 -8.70
N THR A 99 7.30 -8.28 -8.70
CA THR A 99 7.49 -7.46 -7.50
C THR A 99 6.85 -6.09 -7.68
N LEU A 100 5.99 -5.69 -6.75
CA LEU A 100 5.27 -4.42 -6.78
C LEU A 100 5.71 -3.56 -5.60
N ILE A 101 6.08 -2.31 -5.88
CA ILE A 101 6.50 -1.34 -4.87
C ILE A 101 5.43 -0.27 -4.74
N PHE A 102 5.05 0.03 -3.49
CA PHE A 102 4.10 1.08 -3.13
C PHE A 102 4.76 2.07 -2.18
N LEU A 103 4.56 3.36 -2.42
CA LEU A 103 5.01 4.44 -1.52
C LEU A 103 3.88 4.82 -0.58
N ASP A 104 4.12 4.73 0.73
CA ASP A 104 3.12 5.06 1.74
C ASP A 104 3.43 6.38 2.42
N GLY A 105 2.53 7.34 2.24
CA GLY A 105 2.61 8.68 2.79
C GLY A 105 1.69 9.65 2.06
N THR A 106 1.66 10.91 2.53
CA THR A 106 1.06 11.99 1.73
C THR A 106 1.84 12.17 0.43
N TRP A 107 1.24 12.81 -0.57
CA TRP A 107 1.90 13.06 -1.87
C TRP A 107 3.29 13.69 -1.72
N LYS A 108 3.42 14.68 -0.82
CA LYS A 108 4.71 15.32 -0.54
C LYS A 108 5.73 14.31 0.02
N LYS A 109 5.30 13.43 0.92
CA LYS A 109 6.15 12.42 1.55
C LYS A 109 6.52 11.29 0.57
N ALA A 110 5.54 10.80 -0.19
CA ALA A 110 5.77 9.81 -1.23
C ALA A 110 6.72 10.33 -2.32
N ASN A 111 6.55 11.57 -2.77
CA ASN A 111 7.49 12.21 -3.70
C ASN A 111 8.88 12.40 -3.07
N LYS A 112 8.98 12.71 -1.78
CA LYS A 112 10.29 12.78 -1.10
C LYS A 112 11.01 11.44 -1.18
N ILE A 113 10.34 10.35 -0.81
CA ILE A 113 10.91 8.99 -0.95
C ILE A 113 11.32 8.74 -2.40
N TYR A 114 10.46 9.03 -3.37
CA TYR A 114 10.73 8.82 -4.78
C TYR A 114 12.00 9.53 -5.28
N TYR A 115 12.14 10.82 -4.97
CA TYR A 115 13.27 11.61 -5.44
C TYR A 115 14.57 11.33 -4.69
N MET A 116 14.51 10.88 -3.43
CA MET A 116 15.70 10.48 -2.67
C MET A 116 16.28 9.14 -3.13
N ASN A 117 15.49 8.31 -3.81
CA ASN A 117 15.86 6.94 -4.19
C ASN A 117 15.90 6.79 -5.71
N ARG A 118 17.10 6.93 -6.29
CA ARG A 118 17.28 6.91 -7.74
C ARG A 118 16.78 5.62 -8.40
N PHE A 119 16.95 4.48 -7.76
CA PHE A 119 16.46 3.20 -8.28
C PHE A 119 14.94 3.16 -8.52
N LEU A 120 14.15 3.95 -7.76
CA LEU A 120 12.70 4.08 -7.97
C LEU A 120 12.36 4.87 -9.24
N GLN A 121 13.28 5.76 -9.68
CA GLN A 121 13.10 6.57 -10.88
C GLN A 121 13.49 5.79 -12.15
N GLU A 122 14.36 4.80 -12.00
CA GLU A 122 14.89 3.99 -13.10
C GLU A 122 14.04 2.75 -13.41
N MET A 123 13.14 2.34 -12.50
CA MET A 123 12.27 1.19 -12.73
C MET A 123 10.98 1.54 -13.47
N PRO A 124 10.30 0.56 -14.10
CA PRO A 124 8.99 0.77 -14.70
C PRO A 124 7.97 1.32 -13.71
N HIS A 125 7.19 2.32 -14.15
CA HIS A 125 6.08 2.85 -13.39
C HIS A 125 4.76 2.27 -13.92
N VAL A 126 3.87 1.90 -13.01
CA VAL A 126 2.54 1.38 -13.34
C VAL A 126 1.46 2.18 -12.63
N SER A 127 0.30 2.23 -13.24
CA SER A 127 -0.91 2.82 -12.65
C SER A 127 -2.14 2.06 -13.16
N PHE A 128 -3.27 2.24 -12.48
CA PHE A 128 -4.53 1.70 -12.97
C PHE A 128 -5.14 2.63 -14.05
N ASN A 129 -5.68 2.04 -15.11
CA ASN A 129 -6.35 2.77 -16.21
C ASN A 129 -7.80 3.17 -15.88
N GLY A 130 -8.44 2.46 -14.96
CA GLY A 130 -9.84 2.66 -14.62
C GLY A 130 -10.10 3.90 -13.75
N LYS A 131 -11.36 4.37 -13.75
CA LYS A 131 -11.84 5.27 -12.70
C LYS A 131 -12.14 4.45 -11.45
N TYR A 132 -11.32 4.58 -10.43
CA TYR A 132 -11.52 3.92 -9.16
C TYR A 132 -11.92 4.96 -8.11
N SER A 133 -13.03 4.70 -7.43
CA SER A 133 -13.45 5.51 -6.29
C SER A 133 -12.94 4.86 -5.02
N SER A 134 -12.12 5.58 -4.26
CA SER A 134 -11.71 5.13 -2.93
C SER A 134 -12.93 5.09 -2.01
N ILE A 135 -13.09 4.00 -1.26
CA ILE A 135 -14.06 3.94 -0.15
C ILE A 135 -13.52 4.69 1.07
N TYR A 136 -12.21 4.99 1.11
CA TYR A 136 -11.54 5.65 2.22
C TYR A 136 -11.74 7.17 2.16
N ARG A 137 -12.87 7.65 2.69
CA ARG A 137 -13.32 9.06 2.62
C ARG A 137 -12.65 10.00 3.64
N LEU A 138 -11.90 9.47 4.60
CA LEU A 138 -11.30 10.25 5.69
C LEU A 138 -10.13 11.14 5.27
N ARG A 139 -9.62 11.04 4.05
CA ARG A 139 -8.62 11.97 3.52
C ARG A 139 -9.32 13.18 2.92
N LYS A 140 -8.94 14.39 3.38
CA LYS A 140 -9.54 15.69 3.05
C LYS A 140 -9.54 16.11 1.57
N GLU A 141 -8.92 15.37 0.68
CA GLU A 141 -8.93 15.60 -0.77
C GLU A 141 -9.15 14.30 -1.53
N PRO A 142 -10.40 13.86 -1.70
CA PRO A 142 -10.70 12.83 -2.68
C PRO A 142 -10.60 13.45 -4.07
N LYS A 143 -9.41 13.45 -4.68
CA LYS A 143 -9.35 13.54 -6.14
C LYS A 143 -9.84 12.20 -6.68
N GLU A 144 -10.68 12.25 -7.70
CA GLU A 144 -11.05 11.06 -8.46
C GLU A 144 -9.78 10.26 -8.79
N ASN A 145 -9.80 8.94 -8.62
CA ASN A 145 -8.71 8.00 -8.87
C ASN A 145 -7.58 7.93 -7.83
N TYR A 146 -7.76 8.40 -6.59
CA TYR A 146 -6.78 8.19 -5.52
C TYR A 146 -7.23 7.07 -4.58
N LEU A 147 -6.48 5.98 -4.58
CA LEU A 147 -6.64 4.87 -3.66
C LEU A 147 -5.69 5.03 -2.46
N SER A 148 -6.10 4.58 -1.28
CA SER A 148 -5.16 4.36 -0.18
C SER A 148 -4.16 3.26 -0.55
N THR A 149 -3.04 3.20 0.15
CA THR A 149 -2.02 2.17 -0.08
C THR A 149 -2.63 0.75 0.01
N PHE A 150 -3.51 0.50 0.97
CA PHE A 150 -4.19 -0.80 1.09
C PHE A 150 -5.10 -1.10 -0.10
N GLU A 151 -5.93 -0.12 -0.53
CA GLU A 151 -6.83 -0.30 -1.68
C GLU A 151 -6.06 -0.55 -2.97
N ALA A 152 -4.95 0.18 -3.19
CA ALA A 152 -4.12 -0.01 -4.38
C ALA A 152 -3.49 -1.41 -4.41
N ILE A 153 -2.99 -1.90 -3.27
CA ILE A 153 -2.47 -3.26 -3.15
C ILE A 153 -3.57 -4.30 -3.37
N LEU A 154 -4.72 -4.11 -2.74
CA LEU A 154 -5.85 -5.03 -2.89
C LEU A 154 -6.28 -5.14 -4.35
N LYS A 155 -6.40 -3.99 -5.03
CA LYS A 155 -6.78 -3.94 -6.44
C LYS A 155 -5.76 -4.63 -7.37
N SER A 156 -4.47 -4.44 -7.12
CA SER A 156 -3.44 -5.16 -7.89
C SER A 156 -3.56 -6.67 -7.70
N CYS A 157 -3.81 -7.13 -6.47
CA CYS A 157 -4.02 -8.55 -6.20
C CYS A 157 -5.31 -9.11 -6.82
N GLU A 158 -6.39 -8.34 -6.91
CA GLU A 158 -7.61 -8.73 -7.63
C GLU A 158 -7.33 -9.00 -9.10
N ILE A 159 -6.54 -8.14 -9.75
CA ILE A 159 -6.12 -8.30 -11.15
C ILE A 159 -5.25 -9.56 -11.30
N ASP A 160 -4.24 -9.73 -10.44
CA ASP A 160 -3.30 -10.85 -10.51
C ASP A 160 -3.94 -12.21 -10.26
N LEU A 161 -4.92 -12.27 -9.36
CA LEU A 161 -5.60 -13.51 -8.97
C LEU A 161 -6.88 -13.74 -9.76
N ASN A 162 -7.32 -12.78 -10.57
CA ASN A 162 -8.61 -12.75 -11.24
C ASN A 162 -9.76 -13.11 -10.27
N SER A 163 -9.75 -12.47 -9.09
CA SER A 163 -10.64 -12.80 -7.97
C SER A 163 -11.19 -11.54 -7.30
N ASP A 164 -12.43 -11.59 -6.84
CA ASP A 164 -13.02 -10.53 -6.01
C ASP A 164 -12.47 -10.63 -4.58
N LEU A 165 -11.74 -9.61 -4.15
CA LEU A 165 -11.20 -9.47 -2.80
C LEU A 165 -11.91 -8.37 -1.98
N SER A 166 -13.02 -7.83 -2.48
CA SER A 166 -13.76 -6.72 -1.86
C SER A 166 -14.13 -6.97 -0.39
N SER A 167 -14.37 -8.23 -0.02
CA SER A 167 -14.63 -8.60 1.38
C SER A 167 -13.51 -8.23 2.36
N SER A 168 -12.30 -7.99 1.85
CA SER A 168 -11.13 -7.56 2.65
C SER A 168 -11.16 -6.07 2.98
N LEU A 169 -12.03 -5.29 2.33
CA LEU A 169 -12.23 -3.87 2.62
C LEU A 169 -12.93 -3.62 3.97
N LYS A 170 -13.56 -4.65 4.57
CA LYS A 170 -14.27 -4.53 5.86
C LYS A 170 -13.40 -3.93 6.98
N ALA A 171 -12.10 -4.23 6.99
CA ALA A 171 -11.18 -3.66 7.97
C ALA A 171 -11.01 -2.13 7.78
N LEU A 172 -11.01 -1.68 6.52
CA LEU A 172 -10.91 -0.27 6.16
C LEU A 172 -12.21 0.47 6.47
N GLU A 173 -13.35 -0.12 6.13
CA GLU A 173 -14.69 0.40 6.45
C GLU A 173 -14.87 0.58 7.95
N TYR A 174 -14.49 -0.42 8.74
CA TYR A 174 -14.57 -0.36 10.20
C TYR A 174 -13.76 0.78 10.80
N ILE A 175 -12.50 0.97 10.36
CA ILE A 175 -11.68 2.10 10.82
C ILE A 175 -12.29 3.43 10.42
N GLN A 176 -12.85 3.54 9.23
CA GLN A 176 -13.50 4.75 8.76
C GLN A 176 -14.70 5.10 9.65
N GLN A 177 -15.63 4.17 9.87
CA GLN A 177 -16.77 4.36 10.75
C GLN A 177 -16.36 4.79 12.16
N PHE A 178 -15.38 4.10 12.74
CA PHE A 178 -14.87 4.44 14.07
C PHE A 178 -14.32 5.88 14.17
N GLN A 179 -13.84 6.45 13.08
CA GLN A 179 -13.32 7.82 13.05
C GLN A 179 -14.42 8.86 12.80
N GLU A 180 -15.47 8.49 12.05
CA GLU A 180 -16.64 9.36 11.78
C GLU A 180 -17.52 9.54 13.04
N ASP A 181 -17.53 8.53 13.92
CA ASP A 181 -18.29 8.52 15.18
C ASP A 181 -17.60 9.30 16.32
N LYS A 182 -16.45 9.97 16.08
CA LYS A 182 -15.69 10.78 17.06
C LYS A 182 -15.71 12.26 16.77
#